data_9b577a0741c30bae5a4b367479cf371e
#
_entry.id   9b577a0741c30bae5a4b367479cf371e
#
_cell.length_a   1.000
_cell.length_b   1.000
_cell.length_c   1.000
_cell.angle_alpha   90.00
_cell.angle_beta   90.00
_cell.angle_gamma   90.00
#
_symmetry.space_group_name_H-M   'P 1'
#
loop_
_entity.id
_entity.type
_entity.pdbx_description
1 polymer ?
#
loop_
_entity_poly.entity_id
_entity_poly.type
_entity_poly.pdbx_seq_one_letter_code
_entity_poly.pdbx_strand_id
1 'polypeptide(L)'
;MKRDSFQLKALAVALFLPAILLLSQTPSCAAQAAENAPVAQTASGQLRGVARAGGGAEFLGIPYAEPPVGELRWHEPLPVKPWSGIRDATAFGAPCAQPVLGDWNRRDAERGVEDCLFLNVITPVWPGKTPLPVMLWLHGGANAGGTASSALYKDGTLINHGVLLVTVNYRLSVFGFFANPALTAESPHHASGNYGLMDQILALRWVRENIARFGGDPNSITVFGQSAGGQDTGLLMTSPLSKSLFQRAIAESGTSFSPTLVPLADAERTGEKFAASAMGATPPEAKADAAIKHLRQMTAQELLTAQTTMNPHPTFGPVIDGWVIARSPAEVFQSGEEAAIPLLIGVTSREFGAQTFSTPTVPDELRKTISNLMGSFAPQTLAAYGLNDGGQGNADVLHGPTADQWTADFYFRCPGVTEGVWHAAAHHPVYEYEFAHAIPGQEAQGAAHSSDLPYVFGYFPKEGNIAGNFTDIDTKLADLIGSYWTNFAKTGNPNSTALPEWPQLGASQSYIQFTQGGKAVTAIGLRGAQCTPYREMMTERLKQTK
;
A
#
# COMPACT_ATOMS: atom_id res chain seq x y z
N MET A 1 41.80 -25.23 -97.54
CA MET A 1 42.69 -24.13 -98.00
C MET A 1 42.84 -23.14 -96.90
N LYS A 2 44.09 -23.02 -96.33
CA LYS A 2 44.75 -21.78 -95.83
C LYS A 2 44.04 -21.06 -94.68
N ARG A 3 44.67 -20.59 -93.61
CA ARG A 3 46.11 -20.43 -93.32
C ARG A 3 46.20 -20.13 -91.76
N ASP A 4 47.29 -20.60 -91.21
CA ASP A 4 47.73 -20.33 -89.81
C ASP A 4 47.96 -18.89 -89.55
N SER A 5 47.72 -18.47 -88.24
CA SER A 5 48.51 -17.44 -87.63
C SER A 5 48.66 -17.68 -86.15
N PHE A 6 49.90 -17.89 -85.71
CA PHE A 6 50.37 -17.94 -84.35
C PHE A 6 50.24 -16.57 -83.69
N GLN A 7 49.73 -16.56 -82.45
CA GLN A 7 49.97 -15.43 -81.56
C GLN A 7 50.46 -15.91 -80.20
N LEU A 8 51.55 -15.32 -79.74
CA LEU A 8 52.22 -15.52 -78.48
C LEU A 8 51.29 -15.15 -77.27
N LYS A 9 51.24 -16.04 -76.29
CA LYS A 9 50.67 -15.74 -75.00
C LYS A 9 51.77 -15.18 -74.11
N ALA A 10 51.63 -13.93 -73.68
CA ALA A 10 52.38 -13.32 -72.58
C ALA A 10 51.76 -13.74 -71.23
N LEU A 11 52.63 -14.31 -70.39
CA LEU A 11 52.25 -14.75 -69.06
C LEU A 11 52.35 -13.52 -68.09
N ALA A 12 51.23 -12.97 -67.62
CA ALA A 12 51.18 -11.97 -66.56
C ALA A 12 51.04 -12.68 -65.20
N VAL A 13 52.05 -12.65 -64.42
CA VAL A 13 52.04 -13.10 -63.02
C VAL A 13 51.37 -12.01 -62.18
N ALA A 14 50.12 -12.22 -61.72
CA ALA A 14 49.41 -11.35 -60.78
C ALA A 14 49.78 -11.75 -59.35
N LEU A 15 50.52 -10.90 -58.65
CA LEU A 15 50.75 -10.98 -57.20
C LEU A 15 49.43 -10.65 -56.46
N PHE A 16 48.79 -11.62 -55.86
CA PHE A 16 47.70 -11.43 -54.91
C PHE A 16 48.28 -11.13 -53.53
N LEU A 17 48.18 -9.87 -53.05
CA LEU A 17 48.28 -9.53 -51.63
C LEU A 17 46.93 -9.81 -50.95
N PRO A 18 46.87 -10.57 -49.86
CA PRO A 18 45.64 -10.67 -49.07
C PRO A 18 45.42 -9.36 -48.33
N ALA A 19 44.37 -8.61 -48.68
CA ALA A 19 43.85 -7.52 -47.88
C ALA A 19 43.18 -8.13 -46.62
N ILE A 20 43.87 -8.02 -45.47
CA ILE A 20 43.25 -8.34 -44.17
C ILE A 20 42.24 -7.22 -43.88
N LEU A 21 40.94 -7.49 -44.14
CA LEU A 21 39.83 -6.68 -43.66
C LEU A 21 39.77 -6.86 -42.15
N LEU A 22 40.29 -5.91 -41.40
CA LEU A 22 39.99 -5.71 -39.97
C LEU A 22 38.52 -5.28 -39.90
N LEU A 23 37.60 -6.25 -39.76
CA LEU A 23 36.23 -6.01 -39.32
C LEU A 23 36.31 -5.49 -37.87
N SER A 24 36.32 -4.18 -37.73
CA SER A 24 36.00 -3.53 -36.45
C SER A 24 34.53 -3.87 -36.14
N GLN A 25 34.32 -4.89 -35.31
CA GLN A 25 33.00 -5.19 -34.76
C GLN A 25 32.64 -4.01 -33.83
N THR A 26 31.88 -3.07 -34.34
CA THR A 26 31.17 -2.14 -33.46
C THR A 26 30.23 -2.99 -32.62
N PRO A 27 30.32 -2.91 -31.28
CA PRO A 27 29.40 -3.64 -30.42
C PRO A 27 27.97 -3.26 -30.79
N SER A 28 27.09 -4.26 -30.85
CA SER A 28 25.68 -4.03 -31.19
C SER A 28 25.11 -3.06 -30.14
N CYS A 29 24.12 -2.25 -30.52
CA CYS A 29 23.46 -1.28 -29.63
C CYS A 29 22.95 -1.95 -28.32
N ALA A 30 22.57 -3.22 -28.40
CA ALA A 30 22.17 -4.06 -27.26
C ALA A 30 23.34 -4.41 -26.33
N ALA A 31 24.55 -4.67 -26.85
CA ALA A 31 25.73 -4.95 -26.03
C ALA A 31 26.20 -3.70 -25.30
N GLN A 32 26.14 -2.54 -25.93
CA GLN A 32 26.53 -1.25 -25.35
C GLN A 32 25.50 -0.76 -24.29
N ALA A 33 24.20 -1.08 -24.48
CA ALA A 33 23.16 -0.81 -23.48
C ALA A 33 23.31 -1.69 -22.23
N ALA A 34 23.76 -2.95 -22.39
CA ALA A 34 24.01 -3.85 -21.27
C ALA A 34 25.25 -3.47 -20.44
N GLU A 35 26.25 -2.89 -21.07
CA GLU A 35 27.51 -2.45 -20.42
C GLU A 35 27.32 -1.20 -19.56
N ASN A 36 26.32 -0.36 -19.87
CA ASN A 36 25.99 0.87 -19.15
C ASN A 36 24.74 0.75 -18.23
N ALA A 37 24.20 -0.44 -18.05
CA ALA A 37 23.03 -0.65 -17.20
C ALA A 37 23.38 -0.36 -15.73
N PRO A 38 22.47 0.26 -14.95
CA PRO A 38 22.66 0.44 -13.52
C PRO A 38 22.85 -0.90 -12.80
N VAL A 39 23.90 -1.02 -11.99
CA VAL A 39 24.17 -2.21 -11.17
C VAL A 39 24.33 -1.81 -9.71
N ALA A 40 23.48 -2.37 -8.84
CA ALA A 40 23.54 -2.17 -7.39
C ALA A 40 24.03 -3.43 -6.69
N GLN A 41 24.92 -3.27 -5.69
CA GLN A 41 25.39 -4.36 -4.84
C GLN A 41 24.57 -4.38 -3.54
N THR A 42 23.71 -5.37 -3.37
CA THR A 42 22.97 -5.60 -2.12
C THR A 42 23.72 -6.59 -1.21
N ALA A 43 23.24 -6.75 0.02
CA ALA A 43 23.76 -7.77 0.94
C ALA A 43 23.59 -9.19 0.38
N SER A 44 22.53 -9.43 -0.42
CA SER A 44 22.23 -10.76 -0.97
C SER A 44 22.87 -11.01 -2.35
N GLY A 45 23.34 -10.00 -3.08
CA GLY A 45 23.96 -10.15 -4.40
C GLY A 45 23.82 -8.91 -5.27
N GLN A 46 24.30 -9.01 -6.52
CA GLN A 46 24.22 -7.90 -7.48
C GLN A 46 22.90 -7.90 -8.23
N LEU A 47 22.38 -6.69 -8.49
CA LEU A 47 21.14 -6.44 -9.24
C LEU A 47 21.43 -5.52 -10.42
N ARG A 48 20.96 -5.91 -11.62
CA ARG A 48 20.98 -5.05 -12.81
C ARG A 48 19.61 -4.41 -12.99
N GLY A 49 19.56 -3.10 -13.00
CA GLY A 49 18.36 -2.30 -13.23
C GLY A 49 18.30 -1.73 -14.64
N VAL A 50 17.39 -0.78 -14.83
CA VAL A 50 17.16 -0.04 -16.08
C VAL A 50 17.43 1.45 -15.81
N ALA A 51 18.17 2.11 -16.70
CA ALA A 51 18.33 3.54 -16.66
C ALA A 51 17.03 4.25 -17.05
N ARG A 52 16.66 5.30 -16.30
CA ARG A 52 15.51 6.16 -16.60
C ARG A 52 15.92 7.32 -17.49
N ALA A 53 15.01 7.77 -18.35
CA ALA A 53 15.15 9.04 -19.04
C ALA A 53 15.27 10.17 -18.01
N GLY A 54 16.27 11.04 -18.16
CA GLY A 54 16.52 12.13 -17.20
C GLY A 54 17.55 11.82 -16.10
N GLY A 55 18.15 10.60 -16.07
CA GLY A 55 19.35 10.31 -15.26
C GLY A 55 19.11 9.48 -14.00
N GLY A 56 17.92 8.95 -13.82
CA GLY A 56 17.60 8.02 -12.72
C GLY A 56 17.78 6.55 -13.09
N ALA A 57 17.35 5.67 -12.19
CA ALA A 57 17.33 4.22 -12.40
C ALA A 57 16.09 3.59 -11.74
N GLU A 58 15.70 2.45 -12.27
CA GLU A 58 14.70 1.57 -11.69
C GLU A 58 15.24 0.15 -11.56
N PHE A 59 14.97 -0.44 -10.41
CA PHE A 59 15.26 -1.83 -10.10
C PHE A 59 13.94 -2.48 -9.70
N LEU A 60 13.42 -3.35 -10.55
CA LEU A 60 12.07 -3.92 -10.43
C LEU A 60 12.14 -5.43 -10.16
N GLY A 61 11.24 -5.93 -9.30
CA GLY A 61 11.18 -7.35 -8.98
C GLY A 61 12.37 -7.83 -8.14
N ILE A 62 12.81 -7.03 -7.17
CA ILE A 62 13.87 -7.40 -6.23
C ILE A 62 13.28 -8.34 -5.17
N PRO A 63 13.76 -9.57 -5.02
CA PRO A 63 13.31 -10.44 -3.93
C PRO A 63 13.87 -9.94 -2.60
N TYR A 64 13.02 -9.76 -1.60
CA TYR A 64 13.44 -9.40 -0.25
C TYR A 64 13.28 -10.56 0.75
N ALA A 65 12.54 -11.60 0.35
CA ALA A 65 12.29 -12.79 1.15
C ALA A 65 12.41 -14.07 0.31
N GLU A 66 12.54 -15.23 0.96
CA GLU A 66 12.34 -16.53 0.32
C GLU A 66 10.88 -16.68 -0.11
N PRO A 67 10.60 -17.41 -1.21
CA PRO A 67 9.23 -17.69 -1.64
C PRO A 67 8.43 -18.39 -0.53
N PRO A 68 7.27 -17.86 -0.11
CA PRO A 68 6.46 -18.44 0.98
C PRO A 68 5.55 -19.57 0.47
N VAL A 69 6.15 -20.59 -0.13
CA VAL A 69 5.45 -21.69 -0.82
C VAL A 69 5.62 -23.02 -0.09
N GLY A 70 4.69 -23.94 -0.26
CA GLY A 70 4.74 -25.28 0.32
C GLY A 70 4.80 -25.24 1.85
N GLU A 71 5.84 -25.81 2.44
CA GLU A 71 6.02 -25.80 3.89
C GLU A 71 6.24 -24.42 4.49
N LEU A 72 6.68 -23.41 3.68
CA LEU A 72 6.82 -22.01 4.13
C LEU A 72 5.51 -21.22 4.07
N ARG A 73 4.43 -21.80 3.53
CA ARG A 73 3.12 -21.18 3.56
C ARG A 73 2.66 -21.04 5.01
N TRP A 74 2.20 -19.82 5.39
CA TRP A 74 1.80 -19.46 6.76
C TRP A 74 2.94 -19.62 7.81
N HIS A 75 4.16 -19.31 7.38
CA HIS A 75 5.30 -19.07 8.26
C HIS A 75 5.76 -17.62 8.18
N GLU A 76 6.53 -17.22 9.19
CA GLU A 76 7.25 -15.94 9.15
C GLU A 76 8.11 -15.88 7.89
N PRO A 77 8.20 -14.73 7.21
CA PRO A 77 9.01 -14.61 6.03
C PRO A 77 10.50 -14.74 6.39
N LEU A 78 11.21 -15.53 5.61
CA LEU A 78 12.66 -15.68 5.74
C LEU A 78 13.38 -14.71 4.80
N PRO A 79 14.50 -14.08 5.22
CA PRO A 79 15.31 -13.25 4.32
C PRO A 79 15.74 -14.05 3.08
N VAL A 80 15.79 -13.38 1.94
CA VAL A 80 16.22 -14.00 0.69
C VAL A 80 17.65 -14.57 0.80
N LYS A 81 17.86 -15.77 0.26
CA LYS A 81 19.19 -16.39 0.21
C LYS A 81 20.13 -15.61 -0.70
N PRO A 82 21.41 -15.43 -0.31
CA PRO A 82 22.41 -14.82 -1.19
C PRO A 82 22.57 -15.59 -2.51
N TRP A 83 22.82 -14.85 -3.59
CA TRP A 83 23.09 -15.41 -4.91
C TRP A 83 24.43 -14.95 -5.47
N SER A 84 24.98 -15.74 -6.39
CA SER A 84 26.18 -15.38 -7.15
C SER A 84 25.82 -14.76 -8.50
N GLY A 85 26.71 -13.89 -9.02
CA GLY A 85 26.50 -13.21 -10.30
C GLY A 85 25.51 -12.05 -10.20
N ILE A 86 25.10 -11.54 -11.36
CA ILE A 86 24.16 -10.42 -11.49
C ILE A 86 22.77 -10.97 -11.81
N ARG A 87 21.80 -10.62 -10.97
CA ARG A 87 20.37 -10.91 -11.20
C ARG A 87 19.73 -9.70 -11.90
N ASP A 88 18.92 -9.96 -12.92
CA ASP A 88 18.17 -8.91 -13.58
C ASP A 88 17.00 -8.44 -12.69
N ALA A 89 16.93 -7.13 -12.51
CA ALA A 89 15.88 -6.41 -11.82
C ALA A 89 15.26 -5.37 -12.78
N THR A 90 14.82 -5.84 -13.94
CA THR A 90 14.39 -5.01 -15.08
C THR A 90 12.89 -5.08 -15.33
N ALA A 91 12.19 -5.97 -14.62
CA ALA A 91 10.74 -6.17 -14.73
C ALA A 91 10.14 -6.41 -13.35
N PHE A 92 8.89 -6.01 -13.17
CA PHE A 92 8.14 -6.29 -11.96
C PHE A 92 8.09 -7.79 -11.65
N GLY A 93 8.15 -8.15 -10.37
CA GLY A 93 7.78 -9.46 -9.87
C GLY A 93 6.27 -9.73 -10.03
N ALA A 94 5.88 -10.99 -9.89
CA ALA A 94 4.47 -11.37 -9.95
C ALA A 94 3.67 -10.73 -8.79
N PRO A 95 2.38 -10.38 -9.00
CA PRO A 95 1.47 -10.04 -7.92
C PRO A 95 1.30 -11.22 -6.95
N CYS A 96 0.95 -10.92 -5.69
CA CYS A 96 0.62 -11.98 -4.73
C CYS A 96 -0.72 -12.64 -5.07
N ALA A 97 -0.83 -13.94 -4.77
CA ALA A 97 -2.06 -14.70 -4.91
C ALA A 97 -3.21 -14.02 -4.15
N GLN A 98 -4.31 -13.76 -4.83
CA GLN A 98 -5.43 -12.97 -4.35
C GLN A 98 -6.73 -13.34 -5.05
N PRO A 99 -7.91 -13.22 -4.39
CA PRO A 99 -9.19 -13.39 -5.04
C PRO A 99 -9.49 -12.23 -6.00
N VAL A 100 -10.37 -12.46 -6.99
CA VAL A 100 -10.94 -11.38 -7.78
C VAL A 100 -11.96 -10.64 -6.92
N LEU A 101 -11.66 -9.39 -6.56
CA LEU A 101 -12.54 -8.52 -5.77
C LEU A 101 -13.39 -7.60 -6.65
N GLY A 102 -12.96 -7.37 -7.89
CA GLY A 102 -13.62 -6.56 -8.89
C GLY A 102 -12.75 -6.40 -10.13
N ASP A 103 -13.21 -5.58 -11.06
CA ASP A 103 -12.45 -5.36 -12.30
C ASP A 103 -11.10 -4.66 -12.04
N TRP A 104 -11.01 -3.88 -10.97
CA TRP A 104 -9.82 -3.14 -10.59
C TRP A 104 -8.61 -4.04 -10.26
N ASN A 105 -8.82 -5.25 -9.74
CA ASN A 105 -7.73 -6.19 -9.43
C ASN A 105 -7.76 -7.48 -10.25
N ARG A 106 -8.71 -7.63 -11.19
CA ARG A 106 -8.89 -8.87 -11.97
C ARG A 106 -7.59 -9.32 -12.63
N ARG A 107 -6.90 -8.42 -13.31
CA ARG A 107 -5.65 -8.72 -14.01
C ARG A 107 -4.56 -9.23 -13.06
N ASP A 108 -4.47 -8.65 -11.86
CA ASP A 108 -3.46 -9.04 -10.88
C ASP A 108 -3.84 -10.35 -10.19
N ALA A 109 -5.13 -10.58 -9.94
CA ALA A 109 -5.63 -11.85 -9.41
C ALA A 109 -5.39 -13.02 -10.37
N GLU A 110 -5.61 -12.83 -11.67
CA GLU A 110 -5.37 -13.85 -12.71
C GLU A 110 -3.88 -14.23 -12.87
N ARG A 111 -2.97 -13.33 -12.48
CA ARG A 111 -1.51 -13.50 -12.56
C ARG A 111 -0.85 -13.76 -11.21
N GLY A 112 -1.63 -13.69 -10.14
CA GLY A 112 -1.15 -13.78 -8.78
C GLY A 112 -0.60 -15.17 -8.44
N VAL A 113 0.55 -15.19 -7.79
CA VAL A 113 1.24 -16.40 -7.33
C VAL A 113 1.72 -16.25 -5.90
N GLU A 114 2.07 -17.34 -5.23
CA GLU A 114 2.60 -17.28 -3.86
C GLU A 114 4.06 -16.79 -3.82
N ASP A 115 4.88 -17.08 -4.85
CA ASP A 115 6.23 -16.51 -4.99
C ASP A 115 6.13 -15.04 -5.46
N CYS A 116 5.83 -14.16 -4.53
CA CYS A 116 5.46 -12.77 -4.82
C CYS A 116 6.17 -11.73 -3.95
N LEU A 117 7.04 -12.14 -3.02
CA LEU A 117 7.68 -11.25 -2.06
C LEU A 117 8.82 -10.45 -2.71
N PHE A 118 8.41 -9.53 -3.59
CA PHE A 118 9.27 -8.63 -4.32
C PHE A 118 8.99 -7.18 -3.93
N LEU A 119 10.04 -6.37 -4.01
CA LEU A 119 9.94 -4.91 -3.94
C LEU A 119 10.58 -4.28 -5.18
N ASN A 120 10.29 -3.00 -5.38
CA ASN A 120 10.84 -2.21 -6.47
C ASN A 120 11.49 -0.96 -5.90
N VAL A 121 12.58 -0.51 -6.51
CA VAL A 121 13.31 0.71 -6.12
C VAL A 121 13.41 1.62 -7.33
N ILE A 122 12.92 2.85 -7.20
CA ILE A 122 12.96 3.86 -8.25
C ILE A 122 13.67 5.10 -7.70
N THR A 123 14.78 5.49 -8.32
CA THR A 123 15.58 6.65 -7.92
C THR A 123 15.63 7.70 -9.03
N PRO A 124 15.47 9.00 -8.71
CA PRO A 124 15.55 10.06 -9.72
C PRO A 124 16.98 10.32 -10.22
N VAL A 125 18.00 9.85 -9.50
CA VAL A 125 19.43 10.09 -9.82
C VAL A 125 20.22 8.79 -9.67
N TRP A 126 21.02 8.45 -10.70
CA TRP A 126 21.90 7.29 -10.66
C TRP A 126 23.26 7.56 -11.35
N PRO A 127 24.41 7.19 -10.74
CA PRO A 127 24.52 6.88 -9.31
C PRO A 127 24.30 8.11 -8.46
N GLY A 128 23.62 7.94 -7.31
CA GLY A 128 23.39 9.03 -6.37
C GLY A 128 24.65 9.41 -5.60
N LYS A 129 24.98 10.72 -5.53
CA LYS A 129 26.10 11.25 -4.74
C LYS A 129 25.68 11.68 -3.33
N THR A 130 24.44 12.13 -3.18
CA THR A 130 23.85 12.57 -1.92
C THR A 130 22.70 11.64 -1.59
N PRO A 131 22.64 11.06 -0.37
CA PRO A 131 21.54 10.20 0.03
C PRO A 131 20.20 10.93 -0.03
N LEU A 132 19.19 10.30 -0.64
CA LEU A 132 17.85 10.83 -0.78
C LEU A 132 16.92 10.25 0.29
N PRO A 133 15.95 11.02 0.80
CA PRO A 133 14.85 10.46 1.60
C PRO A 133 14.13 9.37 0.85
N VAL A 134 13.73 8.33 1.59
CA VAL A 134 13.07 7.14 1.05
C VAL A 134 11.59 7.19 1.39
N MET A 135 10.72 6.98 0.41
CA MET A 135 9.30 6.78 0.58
C MET A 135 8.95 5.33 0.26
N LEU A 136 8.50 4.57 1.27
CA LEU A 136 8.12 3.17 1.12
C LEU A 136 6.60 3.06 1.04
N TRP A 137 6.10 2.62 -0.10
CA TRP A 137 4.69 2.49 -0.41
C TRP A 137 4.11 1.13 -0.07
N LEU A 138 3.01 1.13 0.69
CA LEU A 138 2.15 -0.02 0.96
C LEU A 138 0.83 0.17 0.21
N HIS A 139 0.55 -0.72 -0.75
CA HIS A 139 -0.67 -0.62 -1.56
C HIS A 139 -1.92 -0.98 -0.74
N GLY A 140 -3.07 -0.42 -1.14
CA GLY A 140 -4.38 -0.78 -0.60
C GLY A 140 -4.95 -2.05 -1.22
N GLY A 141 -6.24 -2.28 -0.92
CA GLY A 141 -7.00 -3.42 -1.41
C GLY A 141 -7.50 -4.35 -0.31
N ALA A 142 -7.84 -3.79 0.86
CA ALA A 142 -8.42 -4.49 2.01
C ALA A 142 -7.56 -5.65 2.54
N ASN A 143 -6.23 -5.61 2.36
CA ASN A 143 -5.32 -6.71 2.66
C ASN A 143 -5.70 -8.04 1.95
N ALA A 144 -6.56 -7.97 0.96
CA ALA A 144 -7.08 -9.10 0.19
C ALA A 144 -6.71 -9.05 -1.29
N GLY A 145 -6.40 -7.87 -1.84
CA GLY A 145 -6.01 -7.66 -3.22
C GLY A 145 -5.03 -6.49 -3.37
N GLY A 146 -4.49 -6.30 -4.57
CA GLY A 146 -3.56 -5.24 -4.89
C GLY A 146 -2.16 -5.72 -5.28
N THR A 147 -1.29 -4.78 -5.64
CA THR A 147 0.08 -5.07 -6.09
C THR A 147 0.97 -3.84 -5.98
N ALA A 148 2.27 -4.04 -5.80
CA ALA A 148 3.30 -3.01 -5.93
C ALA A 148 3.70 -2.77 -7.41
N SER A 149 3.12 -3.51 -8.35
CA SER A 149 3.54 -3.57 -9.76
C SER A 149 2.58 -2.76 -10.64
N SER A 150 2.54 -1.43 -10.46
CA SER A 150 1.64 -0.54 -11.18
C SER A 150 2.39 0.57 -11.93
N ALA A 151 1.88 0.94 -13.10
CA ALA A 151 2.32 2.12 -13.84
C ALA A 151 2.14 3.41 -13.02
N LEU A 152 1.10 3.47 -12.19
CA LEU A 152 0.85 4.56 -11.24
C LEU A 152 2.09 4.88 -10.40
N TYR A 153 2.78 3.86 -9.91
CA TYR A 153 3.97 4.03 -9.07
C TYR A 153 5.25 4.23 -9.90
N LYS A 154 5.39 3.48 -11.01
CA LYS A 154 6.58 3.47 -11.84
C LYS A 154 6.73 4.77 -12.65
N ASP A 155 5.67 5.19 -13.32
CA ASP A 155 5.69 6.28 -14.29
C ASP A 155 5.25 7.63 -13.69
N GLY A 156 4.94 7.65 -12.39
CA GLY A 156 4.56 8.83 -11.65
C GLY A 156 5.72 9.84 -11.49
N THR A 157 5.33 11.08 -11.19
CA THR A 157 6.27 12.21 -11.04
C THR A 157 6.73 12.46 -9.61
N LEU A 158 6.20 11.76 -8.61
CA LEU A 158 6.54 11.93 -7.20
C LEU A 158 8.05 11.95 -6.94
N ILE A 159 8.79 11.05 -7.61
CA ILE A 159 10.25 10.99 -7.49
C ILE A 159 10.97 12.25 -7.99
N ASN A 160 10.34 13.02 -8.90
CA ASN A 160 10.93 14.25 -9.44
C ASN A 160 11.07 15.34 -8.37
N HIS A 161 10.38 15.20 -7.24
CA HIS A 161 10.52 16.06 -6.06
C HIS A 161 11.71 15.66 -5.16
N GLY A 162 12.63 14.80 -5.62
CA GLY A 162 13.89 14.48 -4.95
C GLY A 162 13.76 13.50 -3.80
N VAL A 163 12.96 12.48 -3.97
CA VAL A 163 12.82 11.31 -3.10
C VAL A 163 13.09 10.03 -3.88
N LEU A 164 13.46 8.96 -3.16
CA LEU A 164 13.56 7.61 -3.70
C LEU A 164 12.28 6.85 -3.31
N LEU A 165 11.64 6.21 -4.28
CA LEU A 165 10.42 5.44 -4.06
C LEU A 165 10.73 3.94 -3.99
N VAL A 166 10.20 3.29 -2.95
CA VAL A 166 10.15 1.83 -2.81
C VAL A 166 8.70 1.40 -2.81
N THR A 167 8.32 0.40 -3.61
CA THR A 167 6.99 -0.21 -3.56
C THR A 167 7.11 -1.68 -3.21
N VAL A 168 6.20 -2.22 -2.38
CA VAL A 168 6.35 -3.54 -1.75
C VAL A 168 5.12 -4.39 -2.00
N ASN A 169 5.32 -5.61 -2.55
CA ASN A 169 4.34 -6.67 -2.48
C ASN A 169 4.42 -7.36 -1.12
N TYR A 170 3.29 -7.76 -0.58
CA TYR A 170 3.16 -8.54 0.66
C TYR A 170 2.03 -9.56 0.52
N ARG A 171 2.05 -10.65 1.27
CA ARG A 171 1.01 -11.69 1.21
C ARG A 171 -0.36 -11.14 1.57
N LEU A 172 -1.37 -11.60 0.86
CA LEU A 172 -2.73 -11.09 0.90
C LEU A 172 -3.71 -12.19 1.28
N SER A 173 -4.90 -11.77 1.75
CA SER A 173 -6.03 -12.66 1.94
C SER A 173 -5.67 -13.88 2.80
N VAL A 174 -6.14 -15.07 2.45
CA VAL A 174 -5.84 -16.33 3.15
C VAL A 174 -4.35 -16.62 3.24
N PHE A 175 -3.51 -16.15 2.32
CA PHE A 175 -2.06 -16.39 2.37
C PHE A 175 -1.34 -15.47 3.35
N GLY A 176 -1.84 -14.25 3.54
CA GLY A 176 -1.24 -13.24 4.40
C GLY A 176 -1.83 -13.15 5.80
N PHE A 177 -3.09 -13.58 5.98
CA PHE A 177 -3.83 -13.27 7.21
C PHE A 177 -4.67 -14.43 7.76
N PHE A 178 -4.37 -15.66 7.38
CA PHE A 178 -5.03 -16.85 7.89
C PHE A 178 -4.51 -17.21 9.29
N ALA A 179 -5.37 -17.11 10.31
CA ALA A 179 -5.10 -17.57 11.67
C ALA A 179 -5.76 -18.92 11.93
N ASN A 180 -5.07 -19.80 12.65
CA ASN A 180 -5.59 -21.11 13.03
C ASN A 180 -4.88 -21.61 14.30
N PRO A 181 -5.56 -22.29 15.25
CA PRO A 181 -4.93 -22.79 16.47
C PRO A 181 -3.69 -23.67 16.24
N ALA A 182 -3.67 -24.50 15.19
CA ALA A 182 -2.51 -25.31 14.86
C ALA A 182 -1.33 -24.45 14.40
N LEU A 183 -1.55 -23.41 13.59
CA LEU A 183 -0.51 -22.47 13.19
C LEU A 183 0.01 -21.66 14.38
N THR A 184 -0.87 -21.27 15.29
CA THR A 184 -0.50 -20.61 16.55
C THR A 184 0.37 -21.53 17.42
N ALA A 185 0.06 -22.82 17.48
CA ALA A 185 0.85 -23.81 18.21
C ALA A 185 2.21 -24.09 17.55
N GLU A 186 2.31 -24.06 16.22
CA GLU A 186 3.58 -24.20 15.48
C GLU A 186 4.51 -22.99 15.68
N SER A 187 3.94 -21.79 15.88
CA SER A 187 4.70 -20.55 16.00
C SER A 187 5.47 -20.47 17.31
N PRO A 188 6.77 -20.12 17.28
CA PRO A 188 7.54 -19.90 18.52
C PRO A 188 7.04 -18.70 19.33
N HIS A 189 6.19 -17.87 18.73
CA HIS A 189 5.60 -16.68 19.35
C HIS A 189 4.15 -16.89 19.78
N HIS A 190 3.60 -18.10 19.60
CA HIS A 190 2.19 -18.43 19.87
C HIS A 190 1.22 -17.44 19.20
N ALA A 191 1.51 -17.11 17.94
CA ALA A 191 0.75 -16.15 17.13
C ALA A 191 0.59 -16.65 15.69
N SER A 192 -0.52 -16.27 15.03
CA SER A 192 -0.78 -16.55 13.62
C SER A 192 -1.66 -15.46 13.00
N GLY A 193 -1.71 -15.37 11.67
CA GLY A 193 -2.63 -14.45 10.96
C GLY A 193 -2.04 -13.12 10.51
N ASN A 194 -0.79 -12.76 10.85
CA ASN A 194 -0.19 -11.48 10.46
C ASN A 194 1.01 -11.63 9.50
N TYR A 195 1.01 -12.65 8.66
CA TYR A 195 2.15 -12.94 7.77
C TYR A 195 2.37 -11.81 6.75
N GLY A 196 1.30 -11.16 6.27
CA GLY A 196 1.40 -9.99 5.38
C GLY A 196 2.07 -8.78 6.05
N LEU A 197 1.78 -8.51 7.33
CA LEU A 197 2.47 -7.46 8.10
C LEU A 197 3.93 -7.83 8.38
N MET A 198 4.22 -9.11 8.64
CA MET A 198 5.60 -9.59 8.80
C MET A 198 6.41 -9.40 7.50
N ASP A 199 5.79 -9.61 6.34
CA ASP A 199 6.40 -9.34 5.04
C ASP A 199 6.80 -7.87 4.90
N GLN A 200 5.89 -6.95 5.27
CA GLN A 200 6.16 -5.50 5.27
C GLN A 200 7.29 -5.13 6.24
N ILE A 201 7.33 -5.75 7.42
CA ILE A 201 8.41 -5.56 8.40
C ILE A 201 9.75 -6.05 7.85
N LEU A 202 9.77 -7.21 7.18
CA LEU A 202 10.99 -7.73 6.56
C LEU A 202 11.44 -6.84 5.39
N ALA A 203 10.51 -6.34 4.58
CA ALA A 203 10.82 -5.37 3.52
C ALA A 203 11.43 -4.07 4.08
N LEU A 204 10.91 -3.55 5.19
CA LEU A 204 11.49 -2.40 5.90
C LEU A 204 12.93 -2.67 6.38
N ARG A 205 13.18 -3.85 6.94
CA ARG A 205 14.53 -4.27 7.34
C ARG A 205 15.46 -4.35 6.14
N TRP A 206 14.99 -4.94 5.04
CA TRP A 206 15.73 -4.99 3.78
C TRP A 206 16.07 -3.58 3.26
N VAL A 207 15.11 -2.65 3.30
CA VAL A 207 15.34 -1.25 2.89
C VAL A 207 16.41 -0.61 3.77
N ARG A 208 16.32 -0.72 5.08
CA ARG A 208 17.35 -0.16 5.99
C ARG A 208 18.75 -0.70 5.70
N GLU A 209 18.86 -1.98 5.34
CA GLU A 209 20.16 -2.61 5.08
C GLU A 209 20.72 -2.24 3.70
N ASN A 210 19.87 -2.08 2.68
CA ASN A 210 20.31 -2.06 1.30
C ASN A 210 20.13 -0.71 0.58
N ILE A 211 19.23 0.17 1.05
CA ILE A 211 18.77 1.33 0.26
C ILE A 211 19.88 2.35 -0.05
N ALA A 212 20.92 2.41 0.77
CA ALA A 212 22.10 3.25 0.52
C ALA A 212 22.80 2.87 -0.79
N ARG A 213 22.71 1.61 -1.22
CA ARG A 213 23.26 1.12 -2.49
C ARG A 213 22.51 1.64 -3.72
N PHE A 214 21.30 2.16 -3.49
CA PHE A 214 20.44 2.77 -4.50
C PHE A 214 20.41 4.31 -4.42
N GLY A 215 21.21 4.89 -3.51
CA GLY A 215 21.26 6.33 -3.28
C GLY A 215 20.24 6.85 -2.27
N GLY A 216 19.58 5.97 -1.50
CA GLY A 216 18.65 6.36 -0.42
C GLY A 216 19.34 6.48 0.95
N ASP A 217 18.74 7.26 1.85
CA ASP A 217 19.15 7.39 3.25
C ASP A 217 18.40 6.38 4.13
N PRO A 218 19.07 5.36 4.71
CA PRO A 218 18.43 4.38 5.58
C PRO A 218 17.91 4.98 6.90
N ASN A 219 18.28 6.21 7.23
CA ASN A 219 17.83 6.94 8.42
C ASN A 219 16.74 7.98 8.10
N SER A 220 16.25 8.03 6.86
CA SER A 220 15.20 8.94 6.44
C SER A 220 14.15 8.19 5.62
N ILE A 221 13.47 7.24 6.26
CA ILE A 221 12.41 6.41 5.67
C ILE A 221 11.05 6.93 6.13
N THR A 222 10.18 7.19 5.16
CA THR A 222 8.75 7.46 5.36
C THR A 222 7.96 6.28 4.85
N VAL A 223 7.18 5.61 5.71
CA VAL A 223 6.19 4.62 5.29
C VAL A 223 4.92 5.35 4.91
N PHE A 224 4.36 5.03 3.76
CA PHE A 224 3.09 5.60 3.35
C PHE A 224 2.23 4.57 2.61
N GLY A 225 0.92 4.72 2.74
CA GLY A 225 -0.02 3.80 2.11
C GLY A 225 -1.43 4.34 2.11
N GLN A 226 -2.26 3.77 1.24
CA GLN A 226 -3.65 4.15 1.08
C GLN A 226 -4.58 2.97 1.41
N SER A 227 -5.78 3.26 2.00
CA SER A 227 -6.75 2.22 2.35
C SER A 227 -6.15 1.21 3.33
N ALA A 228 -6.16 -0.08 3.00
CA ALA A 228 -5.47 -1.09 3.79
C ALA A 228 -3.98 -0.78 3.98
N GLY A 229 -3.28 -0.20 3.00
CA GLY A 229 -1.90 0.26 3.16
C GLY A 229 -1.75 1.41 4.16
N GLY A 230 -2.74 2.31 4.25
CA GLY A 230 -2.83 3.34 5.29
C GLY A 230 -3.10 2.74 6.67
N GLN A 231 -3.99 1.74 6.75
CA GLN A 231 -4.21 0.94 7.95
C GLN A 231 -2.91 0.27 8.41
N ASP A 232 -2.24 -0.42 7.51
CA ASP A 232 -0.99 -1.14 7.81
C ASP A 232 0.11 -0.16 8.26
N THR A 233 0.17 1.05 7.67
CA THR A 233 1.07 2.12 8.13
C THR A 233 0.85 2.44 9.60
N GLY A 234 -0.40 2.64 10.03
CA GLY A 234 -0.75 2.86 11.44
C GLY A 234 -0.44 1.63 12.31
N LEU A 235 -0.71 0.41 11.82
CA LEU A 235 -0.36 -0.84 12.54
C LEU A 235 1.15 -0.97 12.75
N LEU A 236 1.96 -0.63 11.74
CA LEU A 236 3.41 -0.61 11.85
C LEU A 236 3.92 0.43 12.86
N MET A 237 3.20 1.54 13.08
CA MET A 237 3.51 2.50 14.14
C MET A 237 3.28 1.92 15.54
N THR A 238 2.35 0.97 15.69
CA THR A 238 2.03 0.37 17.00
C THR A 238 2.79 -0.91 17.27
N SER A 239 3.31 -1.57 16.24
CA SER A 239 4.02 -2.85 16.39
C SER A 239 5.40 -2.67 17.05
N PRO A 240 5.72 -3.45 18.10
CA PRO A 240 7.05 -3.43 18.71
C PRO A 240 8.15 -3.90 17.76
N LEU A 241 7.79 -4.61 16.68
CA LEU A 241 8.73 -5.16 15.70
C LEU A 241 9.14 -4.17 14.61
N SER A 242 8.39 -3.09 14.41
CA SER A 242 8.58 -2.14 13.30
C SER A 242 8.70 -0.68 13.69
N LYS A 243 8.14 -0.22 14.81
CA LYS A 243 8.03 1.20 15.16
C LYS A 243 9.36 1.98 15.22
N SER A 244 10.50 1.30 15.23
CA SER A 244 11.84 1.92 15.15
C SER A 244 12.48 1.85 13.76
N LEU A 245 11.80 1.25 12.76
CA LEU A 245 12.37 1.01 11.45
C LEU A 245 12.21 2.19 10.47
N PHE A 246 11.36 3.15 10.78
CA PHE A 246 11.07 4.32 9.93
C PHE A 246 10.91 5.58 10.77
N GLN A 247 10.98 6.74 10.16
CA GLN A 247 11.05 8.04 10.83
C GLN A 247 9.82 8.91 10.60
N ARG A 248 8.93 8.54 9.67
CA ARG A 248 7.70 9.29 9.35
C ARG A 248 6.65 8.35 8.81
N ALA A 249 5.39 8.71 8.97
CA ALA A 249 4.26 7.94 8.47
C ALA A 249 3.28 8.83 7.72
N ILE A 250 2.70 8.31 6.61
CA ILE A 250 1.58 8.95 5.90
C ILE A 250 0.49 7.90 5.74
N ALA A 251 -0.69 8.14 6.31
CA ALA A 251 -1.86 7.27 6.22
C ALA A 251 -2.95 7.96 5.39
N GLU A 252 -3.23 7.41 4.20
CA GLU A 252 -4.19 7.94 3.25
C GLU A 252 -5.45 7.08 3.27
N SER A 253 -6.60 7.64 3.68
CA SER A 253 -7.90 6.93 3.73
C SER A 253 -7.79 5.54 4.38
N GLY A 254 -7.01 5.45 5.48
CA GLY A 254 -6.77 4.23 6.24
C GLY A 254 -6.38 4.57 7.68
N THR A 255 -6.76 3.71 8.62
CA THR A 255 -6.53 3.91 10.06
C THR A 255 -6.30 2.57 10.74
N SER A 256 -5.40 2.55 11.72
CA SER A 256 -5.14 1.35 12.53
C SER A 256 -6.33 0.92 13.39
N PHE A 257 -7.34 1.79 13.56
CA PHE A 257 -8.54 1.51 14.37
C PHE A 257 -9.68 0.85 13.60
N SER A 258 -9.41 0.28 12.45
CA SER A 258 -10.45 -0.34 11.61
C SER A 258 -11.31 -1.34 12.41
N PRO A 259 -12.64 -1.31 12.26
CA PRO A 259 -13.54 -2.29 12.86
C PRO A 259 -13.30 -3.74 12.41
N THR A 260 -12.49 -3.94 11.37
CA THR A 260 -12.14 -5.28 10.85
C THR A 260 -11.02 -5.94 11.63
N LEU A 261 -10.32 -5.20 12.50
CA LEU A 261 -9.26 -5.74 13.34
C LEU A 261 -9.88 -6.54 14.51
N VAL A 262 -9.55 -7.82 14.59
CA VAL A 262 -10.14 -8.73 15.57
C VAL A 262 -9.08 -9.39 16.46
N PRO A 263 -9.45 -9.85 17.68
CA PRO A 263 -8.56 -10.67 18.50
C PRO A 263 -8.21 -12.01 17.83
N LEU A 264 -7.04 -12.58 18.16
CA LEU A 264 -6.55 -13.85 17.62
C LEU A 264 -7.59 -14.98 17.72
N ALA A 265 -8.24 -15.13 18.87
CA ALA A 265 -9.24 -16.18 19.09
C ALA A 265 -10.44 -16.09 18.12
N ASP A 266 -10.82 -14.89 17.70
CA ASP A 266 -11.90 -14.69 16.73
C ASP A 266 -11.45 -15.03 15.31
N ALA A 267 -10.22 -14.63 14.95
CA ALA A 267 -9.60 -14.96 13.69
C ALA A 267 -9.37 -16.49 13.57
N GLU A 268 -8.92 -17.15 14.62
CA GLU A 268 -8.77 -18.61 14.68
C GLU A 268 -10.08 -19.35 14.47
N ARG A 269 -11.20 -18.90 15.10
CA ARG A 269 -12.52 -19.49 14.85
C ARG A 269 -12.96 -19.37 13.39
N THR A 270 -12.63 -18.25 12.75
CA THR A 270 -12.87 -18.07 11.31
C THR A 270 -12.01 -19.02 10.50
N GLY A 271 -10.75 -19.18 10.88
CA GLY A 271 -9.80 -20.08 10.23
C GLY A 271 -10.16 -21.55 10.38
N GLU A 272 -10.65 -21.99 11.53
CA GLU A 272 -11.16 -23.35 11.73
C GLU A 272 -12.34 -23.66 10.81
N LYS A 273 -13.31 -22.74 10.70
CA LYS A 273 -14.45 -22.86 9.78
C LYS A 273 -13.99 -22.94 8.33
N PHE A 274 -13.04 -22.10 7.94
CA PHE A 274 -12.47 -22.13 6.60
C PHE A 274 -11.76 -23.47 6.33
N ALA A 275 -10.90 -23.93 7.24
CA ALA A 275 -10.18 -25.18 7.09
C ALA A 275 -11.11 -26.39 6.94
N ALA A 276 -12.16 -26.46 7.76
CA ALA A 276 -13.17 -27.52 7.65
C ALA A 276 -13.92 -27.45 6.30
N SER A 277 -14.35 -26.28 5.88
CA SER A 277 -15.02 -26.07 4.58
C SER A 277 -14.13 -26.46 3.40
N ALA A 278 -12.87 -26.06 3.40
CA ALA A 278 -11.91 -26.38 2.35
C ALA A 278 -11.64 -27.89 2.22
N MET A 279 -11.77 -28.62 3.32
CA MET A 279 -11.63 -30.09 3.36
C MET A 279 -12.95 -30.84 3.06
N GLY A 280 -14.06 -30.15 2.86
CA GLY A 280 -15.38 -30.77 2.74
C GLY A 280 -15.84 -31.50 4.01
N ALA A 281 -15.30 -31.09 5.19
CA ALA A 281 -15.53 -31.71 6.50
C ALA A 281 -16.39 -30.77 7.38
N THR A 282 -17.01 -31.34 8.42
CA THR A 282 -17.64 -30.55 9.49
C THR A 282 -16.71 -30.43 10.70
N PRO A 283 -16.60 -29.22 11.34
CA PRO A 283 -15.90 -29.13 12.62
C PRO A 283 -16.66 -29.96 13.69
N PRO A 284 -16.00 -30.75 14.57
CA PRO A 284 -14.58 -30.85 14.90
C PRO A 284 -13.88 -32.11 14.34
N GLU A 285 -14.35 -32.70 13.25
CA GLU A 285 -13.84 -33.98 12.72
C GLU A 285 -12.42 -33.89 12.14
N ALA A 286 -12.02 -32.70 11.71
CA ALA A 286 -10.66 -32.46 11.23
C ALA A 286 -9.72 -32.18 12.42
N LYS A 287 -8.78 -33.09 12.69
CA LYS A 287 -7.66 -32.78 13.59
C LYS A 287 -6.91 -31.56 13.02
N ALA A 288 -6.71 -30.52 13.83
CA ALA A 288 -6.18 -29.23 13.38
C ALA A 288 -4.85 -29.35 12.61
N ASP A 289 -3.89 -30.14 13.09
CA ASP A 289 -2.60 -30.34 12.43
C ASP A 289 -2.74 -31.04 11.07
N ALA A 290 -3.64 -32.04 10.96
CA ALA A 290 -3.90 -32.73 9.70
C ALA A 290 -4.56 -31.78 8.68
N ALA A 291 -5.40 -30.84 9.14
CA ALA A 291 -6.02 -29.83 8.31
C ALA A 291 -4.96 -28.87 7.73
N ILE A 292 -4.07 -28.33 8.54
CA ILE A 292 -2.99 -27.43 8.06
C ILE A 292 -2.08 -28.14 7.07
N LYS A 293 -1.71 -29.38 7.35
CA LYS A 293 -0.90 -30.18 6.41
C LYS A 293 -1.60 -30.37 5.08
N HIS A 294 -2.91 -30.64 5.08
CA HIS A 294 -3.71 -30.75 3.85
C HIS A 294 -3.78 -29.42 3.10
N LEU A 295 -4.10 -28.33 3.80
CA LEU A 295 -4.19 -26.99 3.18
C LEU A 295 -2.86 -26.52 2.59
N ARG A 296 -1.70 -26.90 3.18
CA ARG A 296 -0.37 -26.64 2.59
C ARG A 296 -0.13 -27.38 1.28
N GLN A 297 -0.81 -28.52 1.05
CA GLN A 297 -0.72 -29.29 -0.20
C GLN A 297 -1.67 -28.79 -1.30
N MET A 298 -2.68 -28.00 -0.96
CA MET A 298 -3.61 -27.40 -1.93
C MET A 298 -2.88 -26.34 -2.77
N THR A 299 -3.28 -26.22 -4.03
CA THR A 299 -2.83 -25.13 -4.88
C THR A 299 -3.39 -23.79 -4.39
N ALA A 300 -2.74 -22.69 -4.77
CA ALA A 300 -3.25 -21.35 -4.46
C ALA A 300 -4.67 -21.15 -4.98
N GLN A 301 -4.96 -21.63 -6.20
CA GLN A 301 -6.30 -21.53 -6.80
C GLN A 301 -7.37 -22.30 -6.04
N GLU A 302 -7.06 -23.49 -5.52
CA GLU A 302 -7.99 -24.27 -4.70
C GLU A 302 -8.32 -23.56 -3.40
N LEU A 303 -7.31 -22.97 -2.72
CA LEU A 303 -7.53 -22.17 -1.50
C LEU A 303 -8.38 -20.92 -1.76
N LEU A 304 -8.11 -20.18 -2.84
CA LEU A 304 -8.89 -19.01 -3.23
C LEU A 304 -10.32 -19.41 -3.59
N THR A 305 -10.51 -20.54 -4.27
CA THR A 305 -11.84 -21.07 -4.59
C THR A 305 -12.59 -21.44 -3.32
N ALA A 306 -11.96 -22.15 -2.38
CA ALA A 306 -12.55 -22.47 -1.09
C ALA A 306 -12.99 -21.22 -0.32
N GLN A 307 -12.15 -20.16 -0.32
CA GLN A 307 -12.49 -18.90 0.32
C GLN A 307 -13.70 -18.21 -0.32
N THR A 308 -13.75 -18.16 -1.65
CA THR A 308 -14.80 -17.42 -2.38
C THR A 308 -16.10 -18.18 -2.51
N THR A 309 -16.11 -19.50 -2.32
CA THR A 309 -17.33 -20.33 -2.34
C THR A 309 -17.96 -20.52 -0.97
N MET A 310 -17.24 -20.25 0.11
CA MET A 310 -17.78 -20.30 1.47
C MET A 310 -18.83 -19.20 1.68
N ASN A 311 -19.93 -19.51 2.37
CA ASN A 311 -20.99 -18.54 2.68
C ASN A 311 -21.28 -18.51 4.20
N PRO A 312 -21.14 -17.36 4.89
CA PRO A 312 -20.56 -16.10 4.36
C PRO A 312 -19.07 -16.24 4.00
N HIS A 313 -18.60 -15.43 3.06
CA HIS A 313 -17.19 -15.39 2.70
C HIS A 313 -16.33 -14.98 3.91
N PRO A 314 -15.29 -15.75 4.26
CA PRO A 314 -14.40 -15.36 5.35
C PRO A 314 -13.56 -14.14 4.94
N THR A 315 -13.48 -13.17 5.84
CA THR A 315 -12.54 -12.05 5.72
C THR A 315 -11.26 -12.39 6.48
N PHE A 316 -10.13 -12.30 5.79
CA PHE A 316 -8.81 -12.45 6.36
C PHE A 316 -8.12 -11.09 6.34
N GLY A 317 -7.73 -10.59 7.49
CA GLY A 317 -7.07 -9.30 7.68
C GLY A 317 -6.22 -9.29 8.95
N PRO A 318 -5.60 -8.16 9.31
CA PRO A 318 -4.75 -8.03 10.48
C PRO A 318 -5.45 -8.46 11.77
N VAL A 319 -4.67 -9.05 12.69
CA VAL A 319 -5.14 -9.70 13.92
C VAL A 319 -4.39 -9.16 15.13
N ILE A 320 -5.09 -8.86 16.22
CA ILE A 320 -4.45 -8.59 17.52
C ILE A 320 -3.96 -9.93 18.07
N ASP A 321 -2.70 -10.26 17.78
CA ASP A 321 -2.12 -11.59 18.00
C ASP A 321 -1.23 -11.69 19.27
N GLY A 322 -1.03 -10.55 19.95
CA GLY A 322 -0.17 -10.47 21.13
C GLY A 322 1.34 -10.35 20.82
N TRP A 323 1.73 -10.39 19.55
CA TRP A 323 3.13 -10.35 19.10
C TRP A 323 3.41 -9.30 18.03
N VAL A 324 2.89 -9.46 16.79
CA VAL A 324 3.04 -8.46 15.71
C VAL A 324 2.19 -7.23 16.01
N ILE A 325 0.94 -7.46 16.37
CA ILE A 325 0.03 -6.47 16.94
C ILE A 325 -0.21 -6.87 18.40
N ALA A 326 0.68 -6.37 19.28
CA ALA A 326 0.75 -6.82 20.67
C ALA A 326 -0.48 -6.43 21.50
N ARG A 327 -1.11 -5.30 21.19
CA ARG A 327 -2.31 -4.76 21.84
C ARG A 327 -3.19 -4.06 20.83
N SER A 328 -4.42 -3.72 21.21
CA SER A 328 -5.29 -2.86 20.41
C SER A 328 -4.56 -1.58 19.99
N PRO A 329 -4.49 -1.24 18.68
CA PRO A 329 -3.88 0.02 18.24
C PRO A 329 -4.52 1.24 18.88
N ALA A 330 -5.83 1.21 19.11
CA ALA A 330 -6.53 2.29 19.81
C ALA A 330 -6.03 2.49 21.24
N GLU A 331 -5.71 1.42 21.98
CA GLU A 331 -5.08 1.51 23.29
C GLU A 331 -3.68 2.11 23.20
N VAL A 332 -2.89 1.69 22.22
CA VAL A 332 -1.51 2.14 22.02
C VAL A 332 -1.48 3.65 21.72
N PHE A 333 -2.31 4.13 20.78
CA PHE A 333 -2.41 5.56 20.46
C PHE A 333 -3.01 6.37 21.60
N GLN A 334 -4.03 5.86 22.30
CA GLN A 334 -4.61 6.58 23.45
C GLN A 334 -3.59 6.75 24.59
N SER A 335 -2.66 5.79 24.76
CA SER A 335 -1.62 5.86 25.79
C SER A 335 -0.34 6.56 25.33
N GLY A 336 -0.21 6.93 24.04
CA GLY A 336 0.98 7.56 23.46
C GLY A 336 2.19 6.65 23.40
N GLU A 337 1.96 5.32 23.22
CA GLU A 337 3.03 4.30 23.17
C GLU A 337 3.41 3.88 21.75
N GLU A 338 2.75 4.44 20.75
CA GLU A 338 3.08 4.25 19.34
C GLU A 338 4.44 4.86 18.97
N ALA A 339 4.86 4.73 17.72
CA ALA A 339 6.07 5.37 17.25
C ALA A 339 6.00 6.89 17.39
N ALA A 340 6.94 7.49 18.13
CA ALA A 340 7.03 8.94 18.39
C ALA A 340 7.61 9.67 17.15
N ILE A 341 6.89 9.67 16.04
CA ILE A 341 7.33 10.20 14.73
C ILE A 341 6.27 11.14 14.15
N PRO A 342 6.62 12.05 13.23
CA PRO A 342 5.63 12.82 12.49
C PRO A 342 4.65 11.93 11.72
N LEU A 343 3.35 12.28 11.77
CA LEU A 343 2.25 11.63 11.07
C LEU A 343 1.55 12.64 10.15
N LEU A 344 1.36 12.27 8.90
CA LEU A 344 0.46 12.91 7.97
C LEU A 344 -0.71 11.94 7.75
N ILE A 345 -1.94 12.37 8.03
CA ILE A 345 -3.12 11.51 7.96
C ILE A 345 -4.29 12.24 7.30
N GLY A 346 -5.05 11.57 6.49
CA GLY A 346 -6.23 12.19 5.88
C GLY A 346 -7.09 11.21 5.10
N VAL A 347 -8.13 11.77 4.53
CA VAL A 347 -9.22 11.01 3.88
C VAL A 347 -9.70 11.75 2.64
N THR A 348 -10.38 11.03 1.74
CA THR A 348 -11.19 11.65 0.71
C THR A 348 -12.52 12.16 1.30
N SER A 349 -13.11 13.19 0.69
CA SER A 349 -14.35 13.77 1.22
C SER A 349 -15.56 12.82 1.10
N ARG A 350 -15.51 11.87 0.17
CA ARG A 350 -16.63 10.96 -0.11
C ARG A 350 -16.13 9.53 -0.33
N GLU A 351 -15.57 8.92 0.74
CA GLU A 351 -14.89 7.60 0.69
C GLU A 351 -15.71 6.54 -0.06
N PHE A 352 -16.62 5.87 0.60
CA PHE A 352 -17.50 4.87 0.01
C PHE A 352 -18.95 5.23 0.26
N GLY A 353 -19.83 4.90 -0.68
CA GLY A 353 -21.26 4.97 -0.48
C GLY A 353 -21.78 3.90 0.48
N ALA A 354 -22.95 4.13 1.05
CA ALA A 354 -23.61 3.25 2.02
C ALA A 354 -23.73 1.80 1.53
N GLN A 355 -23.96 1.58 0.25
CA GLN A 355 -24.12 0.24 -0.33
C GLN A 355 -22.88 -0.64 -0.19
N THR A 356 -21.67 -0.05 -0.20
CA THR A 356 -20.41 -0.80 -0.07
C THR A 356 -20.31 -1.54 1.26
N PHE A 357 -20.83 -0.93 2.33
CA PHE A 357 -20.84 -1.51 3.68
C PHE A 357 -22.23 -1.99 4.11
N SER A 358 -23.16 -2.12 3.18
CA SER A 358 -24.56 -2.50 3.46
C SER A 358 -25.21 -1.62 4.53
N THR A 359 -24.83 -0.34 4.59
CA THR A 359 -25.41 0.64 5.51
C THR A 359 -26.84 0.98 5.07
N PRO A 360 -27.85 0.91 5.97
CA PRO A 360 -29.21 1.27 5.61
C PRO A 360 -29.33 2.72 5.15
N THR A 361 -30.05 2.94 4.05
CA THR A 361 -30.34 4.28 3.50
C THR A 361 -31.66 4.86 4.01
N VAL A 362 -32.55 4.01 4.50
CA VAL A 362 -33.83 4.40 5.10
C VAL A 362 -33.55 5.03 6.48
N PRO A 363 -34.03 6.26 6.76
CA PRO A 363 -33.68 6.98 7.99
C PRO A 363 -33.96 6.22 9.28
N ASP A 364 -35.08 5.48 9.37
CA ASP A 364 -35.41 4.72 10.58
C ASP A 364 -34.46 3.54 10.83
N GLU A 365 -34.03 2.85 9.78
CA GLU A 365 -33.08 1.75 9.87
C GLU A 365 -31.65 2.29 10.15
N LEU A 366 -31.30 3.41 9.54
CA LEU A 366 -30.03 4.07 9.81
C LEU A 366 -29.94 4.55 11.26
N ARG A 367 -31.05 5.11 11.82
CA ARG A 367 -31.15 5.44 13.26
C ARG A 367 -30.88 4.23 14.16
N LYS A 368 -31.48 3.08 13.85
CA LYS A 368 -31.25 1.83 14.61
C LYS A 368 -29.79 1.39 14.53
N THR A 369 -29.21 1.44 13.34
CA THR A 369 -27.80 1.08 13.12
C THR A 369 -26.87 1.98 13.93
N ILE A 370 -27.06 3.31 13.85
CA ILE A 370 -26.28 4.28 14.62
C ILE A 370 -26.48 4.06 16.13
N SER A 371 -27.72 3.85 16.59
CA SER A 371 -28.02 3.62 18.00
C SER A 371 -27.32 2.37 18.55
N ASN A 372 -27.31 1.29 17.78
CA ASN A 372 -26.65 0.05 18.17
C ASN A 372 -25.13 0.18 18.24
N LEU A 373 -24.52 0.90 17.28
CA LEU A 373 -23.06 1.06 17.19
C LEU A 373 -22.52 2.08 18.19
N MET A 374 -23.26 3.17 18.43
CA MET A 374 -22.82 4.30 19.24
C MET A 374 -23.27 4.22 20.70
N GLY A 375 -24.23 3.38 21.06
CA GLY A 375 -24.69 3.17 22.42
C GLY A 375 -25.15 4.48 23.09
N SER A 376 -24.59 4.82 24.24
CA SER A 376 -24.91 6.07 24.98
C SER A 376 -24.56 7.35 24.22
N PHE A 377 -23.72 7.30 23.20
CA PHE A 377 -23.33 8.41 22.33
C PHE A 377 -24.27 8.59 21.11
N ALA A 378 -25.25 7.73 20.95
CA ALA A 378 -26.18 7.78 19.83
C ALA A 378 -27.00 9.08 19.74
N PRO A 379 -27.54 9.68 20.85
CA PRO A 379 -28.34 10.90 20.73
C PRO A 379 -27.57 12.06 20.10
N GLN A 380 -26.35 12.31 20.52
CA GLN A 380 -25.50 13.38 19.94
C GLN A 380 -25.06 13.05 18.52
N THR A 381 -24.79 11.77 18.23
CA THR A 381 -24.46 11.32 16.86
C THR A 381 -25.67 11.52 15.93
N LEU A 382 -26.87 11.09 16.30
CA LEU A 382 -28.07 11.29 15.50
C LEU A 382 -28.36 12.76 15.22
N ALA A 383 -28.15 13.64 16.23
CA ALA A 383 -28.29 15.08 16.05
C ALA A 383 -27.28 15.63 15.02
N ALA A 384 -26.03 15.16 15.03
CA ALA A 384 -24.99 15.59 14.09
C ALA A 384 -25.31 15.23 12.63
N TYR A 385 -26.11 14.20 12.39
CA TYR A 385 -26.57 13.81 11.06
C TYR A 385 -27.99 14.28 10.71
N GLY A 386 -28.66 15.05 11.59
CA GLY A 386 -30.05 15.49 11.38
C GLY A 386 -31.06 14.35 11.42
N LEU A 387 -30.76 13.30 12.18
CA LEU A 387 -31.61 12.11 12.35
C LEU A 387 -32.35 12.07 13.69
N ASN A 388 -32.17 13.07 14.57
CA ASN A 388 -32.91 13.20 15.81
C ASN A 388 -34.37 13.60 15.55
N ASP A 389 -35.27 13.33 16.52
CA ASP A 389 -36.67 13.79 16.54
C ASP A 389 -37.46 13.50 15.24
N GLY A 390 -37.21 12.35 14.60
CA GLY A 390 -37.85 11.96 13.33
C GLY A 390 -37.27 12.66 12.09
N GLY A 391 -36.14 13.37 12.22
CA GLY A 391 -35.44 14.00 11.11
C GLY A 391 -35.07 13.02 9.99
N GLN A 392 -34.99 13.49 8.75
CA GLN A 392 -34.74 12.66 7.57
C GLN A 392 -33.24 12.59 7.20
N GLY A 393 -32.39 13.25 7.99
CA GLY A 393 -30.97 13.40 7.71
C GLY A 393 -30.65 14.61 6.85
N ASN A 394 -29.41 15.01 6.86
CA ASN A 394 -28.90 16.19 6.11
C ASN A 394 -27.96 15.72 5.01
N ALA A 395 -28.38 15.85 3.75
CA ALA A 395 -27.48 15.67 2.62
C ALA A 395 -26.46 16.83 2.59
N ASP A 396 -25.23 16.52 2.22
CA ASP A 396 -24.13 17.48 2.08
C ASP A 396 -23.57 17.42 0.65
N VAL A 397 -23.26 18.58 0.08
CA VAL A 397 -22.77 18.66 -1.31
C VAL A 397 -21.43 17.95 -1.46
N LEU A 398 -20.57 18.09 -0.45
CA LEU A 398 -19.21 17.53 -0.48
C LEU A 398 -19.20 16.06 -0.05
N HIS A 399 -19.95 15.73 1.02
CA HIS A 399 -19.89 14.41 1.67
C HIS A 399 -21.05 13.47 1.26
N GLY A 400 -22.00 13.94 0.45
CA GLY A 400 -23.08 13.13 -0.11
C GLY A 400 -24.30 12.94 0.79
N PRO A 401 -25.14 11.93 0.49
CA PRO A 401 -26.30 11.55 1.30
C PRO A 401 -25.91 11.16 2.72
N THR A 402 -26.84 11.30 3.68
CA THR A 402 -26.59 11.05 5.11
C THR A 402 -26.02 9.65 5.38
N ALA A 403 -26.53 8.62 4.69
CA ALA A 403 -26.02 7.25 4.86
C ALA A 403 -24.58 7.09 4.36
N ASP A 404 -24.22 7.74 3.25
CA ASP A 404 -22.85 7.78 2.73
C ASP A 404 -21.93 8.51 3.69
N GLN A 405 -22.38 9.66 4.22
CA GLN A 405 -21.62 10.42 5.23
C GLN A 405 -21.35 9.56 6.46
N TRP A 406 -22.37 8.89 7.01
CA TRP A 406 -22.21 7.99 8.16
C TRP A 406 -21.21 6.87 7.87
N THR A 407 -21.32 6.24 6.69
CA THR A 407 -20.42 5.15 6.28
C THR A 407 -18.96 5.64 6.23
N ALA A 408 -18.72 6.74 5.52
CA ALA A 408 -17.39 7.33 5.39
C ALA A 408 -16.83 7.78 6.76
N ASP A 409 -17.66 8.42 7.57
CA ASP A 409 -17.26 8.91 8.89
C ASP A 409 -16.96 7.76 9.87
N PHE A 410 -17.80 6.72 9.91
CA PHE A 410 -17.65 5.64 10.87
C PHE A 410 -16.48 4.70 10.56
N TYR A 411 -16.26 4.39 9.26
CA TYR A 411 -15.22 3.42 8.86
C TYR A 411 -13.86 4.05 8.55
N PHE A 412 -13.81 5.33 8.18
CA PHE A 412 -12.57 5.98 7.72
C PHE A 412 -12.26 7.28 8.46
N ARG A 413 -13.14 8.29 8.35
CA ARG A 413 -12.78 9.64 8.75
C ARG A 413 -12.67 9.81 10.26
N CYS A 414 -13.70 9.43 11.02
CA CYS A 414 -13.66 9.62 12.47
C CYS A 414 -12.62 8.74 13.18
N PRO A 415 -12.37 7.49 12.75
CA PRO A 415 -11.19 6.76 13.21
C PRO A 415 -9.88 7.49 12.92
N GLY A 416 -9.65 8.00 11.70
CA GLY A 416 -8.43 8.73 11.33
C GLY A 416 -8.25 10.04 12.10
N VAL A 417 -9.32 10.86 12.21
CA VAL A 417 -9.34 12.07 13.07
C VAL A 417 -9.01 11.73 14.53
N THR A 418 -9.54 10.61 15.04
CA THR A 418 -9.27 10.18 16.41
C THR A 418 -7.82 9.76 16.59
N GLU A 419 -7.27 9.00 15.65
CA GLU A 419 -5.86 8.59 15.63
C GLU A 419 -4.93 9.80 15.62
N GLY A 420 -5.18 10.76 14.72
CA GLY A 420 -4.43 12.02 14.65
C GLY A 420 -4.52 12.85 15.93
N VAL A 421 -5.71 12.99 16.53
CA VAL A 421 -5.91 13.73 17.79
C VAL A 421 -5.17 13.07 18.95
N TRP A 422 -5.19 11.75 19.07
CA TRP A 422 -4.47 11.05 20.14
C TRP A 422 -2.95 11.14 19.96
N HIS A 423 -2.47 10.99 18.72
CA HIS A 423 -1.05 11.16 18.41
C HIS A 423 -0.55 12.59 18.70
N ALA A 424 -1.34 13.61 18.35
CA ALA A 424 -1.03 15.00 18.70
C ALA A 424 -1.07 15.27 20.21
N ALA A 425 -1.97 14.61 20.95
CA ALA A 425 -2.05 14.71 22.41
C ALA A 425 -0.82 14.11 23.11
N ALA A 426 -0.15 13.14 22.47
CA ALA A 426 1.15 12.61 22.89
C ALA A 426 2.34 13.50 22.51
N HIS A 427 2.08 14.74 22.04
CA HIS A 427 3.05 15.74 21.60
C HIS A 427 3.87 15.37 20.36
N HIS A 428 3.31 14.52 19.49
CA HIS A 428 3.93 14.20 18.19
C HIS A 428 3.37 15.11 17.10
N PRO A 429 4.17 15.50 16.09
CA PRO A 429 3.71 16.33 14.99
C PRO A 429 2.68 15.58 14.13
N VAL A 430 1.50 16.17 13.93
CA VAL A 430 0.43 15.64 13.05
C VAL A 430 0.02 16.69 12.05
N TYR A 431 -0.19 16.27 10.81
CA TYR A 431 -0.75 17.07 9.73
C TYR A 431 -1.95 16.33 9.15
N GLU A 432 -3.13 16.94 9.25
CA GLU A 432 -4.39 16.34 8.80
C GLU A 432 -4.85 16.95 7.49
N TYR A 433 -5.43 16.11 6.58
CA TYR A 433 -5.99 16.61 5.33
C TYR A 433 -7.35 15.99 4.99
N GLU A 434 -8.09 16.72 4.13
CA GLU A 434 -9.23 16.19 3.39
C GLU A 434 -9.02 16.44 1.90
N PHE A 435 -9.07 15.35 1.12
CA PHE A 435 -9.04 15.44 -0.34
C PHE A 435 -10.46 15.56 -0.89
N ALA A 436 -10.79 16.71 -1.47
CA ALA A 436 -12.14 17.07 -1.90
C ALA A 436 -12.24 17.41 -3.40
N HIS A 437 -11.25 16.97 -4.19
CA HIS A 437 -11.22 17.15 -5.62
C HIS A 437 -11.65 15.87 -6.33
N ALA A 438 -12.86 15.88 -6.89
CA ALA A 438 -13.37 14.75 -7.67
C ALA A 438 -12.58 14.57 -8.97
N ILE A 439 -12.37 13.34 -9.38
CA ILE A 439 -11.74 13.01 -10.66
C ILE A 439 -12.60 13.62 -11.80
N PRO A 440 -12.00 14.41 -12.72
CA PRO A 440 -12.73 15.01 -13.83
C PRO A 440 -13.44 13.98 -14.72
N GLY A 441 -14.75 14.15 -14.87
CA GLY A 441 -15.65 13.18 -15.52
C GLY A 441 -16.32 12.19 -14.56
N GLN A 442 -15.97 12.24 -13.26
CA GLN A 442 -16.60 11.45 -12.21
C GLN A 442 -17.18 12.31 -11.08
N GLU A 443 -17.49 13.58 -11.33
CA GLU A 443 -17.91 14.58 -10.32
C GLU A 443 -19.16 14.14 -9.51
N ALA A 444 -20.03 13.35 -10.12
CA ALA A 444 -21.21 12.79 -9.44
C ALA A 444 -20.85 11.86 -8.26
N GLN A 445 -19.67 11.25 -8.31
CA GLN A 445 -19.16 10.38 -7.23
C GLN A 445 -18.49 11.20 -6.12
N GLY A 446 -18.15 12.48 -6.37
CA GLY A 446 -17.31 13.29 -5.50
C GLY A 446 -15.86 12.78 -5.48
N ALA A 447 -15.08 13.21 -4.50
CA ALA A 447 -13.76 12.64 -4.25
C ALA A 447 -13.92 11.29 -3.55
N ALA A 448 -14.07 10.24 -4.36
CA ALA A 448 -14.30 8.87 -3.91
C ALA A 448 -12.99 8.23 -3.40
N HIS A 449 -13.12 7.08 -2.74
CA HIS A 449 -11.98 6.31 -2.23
C HIS A 449 -10.91 6.08 -3.31
N SER A 450 -9.65 6.33 -2.99
CA SER A 450 -8.48 6.24 -3.90
C SER A 450 -8.42 7.32 -5.00
N SER A 451 -9.34 8.30 -5.04
CA SER A 451 -9.32 9.37 -6.03
C SER A 451 -8.14 10.34 -5.86
N ASP A 452 -7.47 10.33 -4.73
CA ASP A 452 -6.26 11.08 -4.42
C ASP A 452 -4.98 10.48 -5.03
N LEU A 453 -4.95 9.17 -5.30
CA LEU A 453 -3.75 8.47 -5.79
C LEU A 453 -3.16 9.04 -7.09
N PRO A 454 -3.94 9.41 -8.13
CA PRO A 454 -3.39 10.08 -9.31
C PRO A 454 -2.60 11.34 -8.99
N TYR A 455 -3.01 12.07 -7.95
CA TYR A 455 -2.40 13.33 -7.52
C TYR A 455 -1.18 13.11 -6.62
N VAL A 456 -1.23 12.11 -5.74
CA VAL A 456 -0.07 11.74 -4.89
C VAL A 456 1.10 11.28 -5.74
N PHE A 457 0.84 10.41 -6.75
CA PHE A 457 1.90 9.89 -7.61
C PHE A 457 2.20 10.78 -8.82
N GLY A 458 1.33 11.74 -9.17
CA GLY A 458 1.46 12.55 -10.37
C GLY A 458 1.36 11.72 -11.66
N TYR A 459 0.48 10.72 -11.67
CA TYR A 459 0.19 9.88 -12.81
C TYR A 459 -1.31 9.82 -13.07
N PHE A 460 -1.71 10.13 -14.28
CA PHE A 460 -3.12 10.27 -14.67
C PHE A 460 -3.57 9.11 -15.58
N PRO A 461 -4.20 8.07 -15.02
CA PRO A 461 -4.60 6.89 -15.77
C PRO A 461 -5.76 7.23 -16.73
N LYS A 462 -5.75 6.57 -17.89
CA LYS A 462 -6.82 6.71 -18.91
C LYS A 462 -7.86 5.60 -18.82
N GLU A 463 -7.59 4.57 -18.05
CA GLU A 463 -8.44 3.39 -17.86
C GLU A 463 -8.50 3.01 -16.38
N GLY A 464 -9.54 2.30 -15.99
CA GLY A 464 -9.77 1.85 -14.61
C GLY A 464 -10.64 2.80 -13.80
N ASN A 465 -10.82 2.47 -12.52
CA ASN A 465 -11.74 3.17 -11.60
C ASN A 465 -11.31 4.58 -11.22
N ILE A 466 -10.01 4.90 -11.33
CA ILE A 466 -9.45 6.24 -11.07
C ILE A 466 -9.03 6.97 -12.36
N ALA A 467 -9.54 6.52 -13.51
CA ALA A 467 -9.33 7.22 -14.79
C ALA A 467 -10.21 8.46 -14.91
N GLY A 468 -9.73 9.46 -15.63
CA GLY A 468 -10.48 10.71 -15.80
C GLY A 468 -10.04 11.57 -16.97
N ASN A 469 -10.75 12.66 -17.17
CA ASN A 469 -10.45 13.67 -18.19
C ASN A 469 -9.52 14.76 -17.61
N PHE A 470 -8.38 14.34 -17.09
CA PHE A 470 -7.44 15.20 -16.36
C PHE A 470 -6.95 16.39 -17.21
N THR A 471 -6.73 17.51 -16.55
CA THR A 471 -6.41 18.82 -17.12
C THR A 471 -5.15 19.43 -16.49
N ASP A 472 -4.79 20.64 -16.91
CA ASP A 472 -3.69 21.40 -16.29
C ASP A 472 -3.95 21.73 -14.80
N ILE A 473 -5.22 21.80 -14.38
CA ILE A 473 -5.57 21.99 -12.95
C ILE A 473 -5.12 20.78 -12.16
N ASP A 474 -5.37 19.59 -12.69
CA ASP A 474 -5.01 18.32 -12.05
C ASP A 474 -3.49 18.14 -11.96
N THR A 475 -2.78 18.50 -13.04
CA THR A 475 -1.32 18.48 -13.06
C THR A 475 -0.72 19.43 -12.00
N LYS A 476 -1.27 20.62 -11.84
CA LYS A 476 -0.83 21.58 -10.81
C LYS A 476 -1.17 21.11 -9.40
N LEU A 477 -2.34 20.49 -9.21
CA LEU A 477 -2.72 19.91 -7.92
C LEU A 477 -1.81 18.74 -7.55
N ALA A 478 -1.46 17.88 -8.52
CA ALA A 478 -0.52 16.78 -8.28
C ALA A 478 0.89 17.29 -7.91
N ASP A 479 1.38 18.34 -8.57
CA ASP A 479 2.66 18.97 -8.22
C ASP A 479 2.63 19.60 -6.82
N LEU A 480 1.52 20.23 -6.45
CA LEU A 480 1.29 20.77 -5.11
C LEU A 480 1.29 19.69 -4.04
N ILE A 481 0.54 18.61 -4.24
CA ILE A 481 0.47 17.46 -3.32
C ILE A 481 1.82 16.75 -3.24
N GLY A 482 2.45 16.47 -4.38
CA GLY A 482 3.79 15.89 -4.45
C GLY A 482 4.83 16.71 -3.68
N SER A 483 4.72 18.05 -3.74
CA SER A 483 5.57 18.96 -2.96
C SER A 483 5.34 18.81 -1.44
N TYR A 484 4.09 18.76 -0.97
CA TYR A 484 3.78 18.55 0.45
C TYR A 484 4.28 17.19 0.95
N TRP A 485 3.94 16.10 0.24
CA TRP A 485 4.34 14.72 0.62
C TRP A 485 5.85 14.57 0.71
N THR A 486 6.57 15.10 -0.28
CA THR A 486 8.02 14.98 -0.31
C THR A 486 8.74 15.92 0.66
N ASN A 487 8.20 17.14 0.93
CA ASN A 487 8.70 17.98 2.01
C ASN A 487 8.54 17.29 3.37
N PHE A 488 7.37 16.69 3.61
CA PHE A 488 7.14 15.88 4.81
C PHE A 488 8.11 14.71 4.89
N ALA A 489 8.33 13.98 3.80
CA ALA A 489 9.28 12.88 3.75
C ALA A 489 10.74 13.32 4.01
N LYS A 490 11.11 14.54 3.65
CA LYS A 490 12.44 15.12 3.89
C LYS A 490 12.63 15.59 5.34
N THR A 491 11.61 16.20 5.92
CA THR A 491 11.78 17.01 7.15
C THR A 491 10.84 16.65 8.30
N GLY A 492 9.74 15.92 8.04
CA GLY A 492 8.61 15.73 8.96
C GLY A 492 7.64 16.92 8.99
N ASN A 493 7.85 17.91 8.10
CA ASN A 493 7.00 19.08 7.95
C ASN A 493 6.64 19.25 6.46
N PRO A 494 5.35 19.27 6.05
CA PRO A 494 4.96 19.41 4.66
C PRO A 494 5.21 20.82 4.09
N ASN A 495 5.39 21.84 4.95
CA ASN A 495 5.44 23.24 4.56
C ASN A 495 6.76 23.64 3.87
N SER A 496 6.65 24.63 3.01
CA SER A 496 7.77 25.44 2.51
C SER A 496 7.28 26.86 2.20
N THR A 497 8.19 27.79 1.99
CA THR A 497 7.84 29.19 1.70
C THR A 497 7.07 29.38 0.39
N ALA A 498 7.06 28.38 -0.48
CA ALA A 498 6.38 28.44 -1.78
C ALA A 498 4.96 27.83 -1.76
N LEU A 499 4.56 27.19 -0.65
CA LEU A 499 3.29 26.49 -0.52
C LEU A 499 2.34 27.23 0.43
N PRO A 500 1.01 27.12 0.25
CA PRO A 500 0.04 27.49 1.27
C PRO A 500 0.36 26.83 2.60
N GLU A 501 0.15 27.53 3.72
CA GLU A 501 0.45 26.98 5.04
C GLU A 501 -0.47 25.81 5.38
N TRP A 502 0.14 24.69 5.76
CA TRP A 502 -0.52 23.53 6.34
C TRP A 502 -0.21 23.50 7.85
N PRO A 503 -1.11 23.95 8.71
CA PRO A 503 -0.86 23.98 10.13
C PRO A 503 -0.83 22.58 10.74
N GLN A 504 -0.04 22.39 11.79
CA GLN A 504 -0.13 21.16 12.58
C GLN A 504 -1.51 21.03 13.25
N LEU A 505 -1.97 19.80 13.38
CA LEU A 505 -3.15 19.46 14.16
C LEU A 505 -2.88 19.81 15.63
N GLY A 506 -3.53 20.83 16.12
CA GLY A 506 -3.42 21.32 17.50
C GLY A 506 -4.79 21.45 18.16
N ALA A 507 -4.88 22.31 19.17
CA ALA A 507 -6.15 22.57 19.87
C ALA A 507 -7.27 23.07 18.95
N SER A 508 -6.94 23.78 17.89
CA SER A 508 -7.88 24.25 16.85
C SER A 508 -8.35 23.14 15.92
N GLN A 509 -7.73 21.95 15.95
CA GLN A 509 -7.97 20.86 15.01
C GLN A 509 -7.90 21.35 13.55
N SER A 510 -6.84 22.09 13.23
CA SER A 510 -6.60 22.62 11.88
C SER A 510 -6.20 21.52 10.91
N TYR A 511 -6.71 21.58 9.68
CA TYR A 511 -6.36 20.68 8.60
C TYR A 511 -6.25 21.43 7.28
N ILE A 512 -5.71 20.79 6.25
CA ILE A 512 -5.73 21.33 4.89
C ILE A 512 -6.79 20.60 4.05
N GLN A 513 -7.56 21.35 3.26
CA GLN A 513 -8.49 20.77 2.29
C GLN A 513 -7.97 21.02 0.87
N PHE A 514 -7.82 19.95 0.09
CA PHE A 514 -7.59 20.03 -1.35
C PHE A 514 -8.94 20.13 -2.05
N THR A 515 -9.34 21.36 -2.39
CA THR A 515 -10.70 21.67 -2.84
C THR A 515 -10.95 21.32 -4.30
N GLN A 516 -12.21 21.19 -4.68
CA GLN A 516 -12.62 21.17 -6.10
C GLN A 516 -12.09 22.43 -6.79
N GLY A 517 -11.34 22.26 -7.87
CA GLY A 517 -10.64 23.37 -8.54
C GLY A 517 -9.14 23.47 -8.18
N GLY A 518 -8.59 22.49 -7.46
CA GLY A 518 -7.14 22.29 -7.32
C GLY A 518 -6.44 23.27 -6.36
N LYS A 519 -7.14 23.77 -5.33
CA LYS A 519 -6.55 24.65 -4.31
C LYS A 519 -6.38 23.93 -2.99
N ALA A 520 -5.32 24.27 -2.25
CA ALA A 520 -5.14 23.89 -0.86
C ALA A 520 -5.60 25.05 0.04
N VAL A 521 -6.51 24.78 0.96
CA VAL A 521 -7.13 25.76 1.87
C VAL A 521 -7.08 25.22 3.29
N THR A 522 -6.58 26.02 4.23
CA THR A 522 -6.64 25.69 5.67
C THR A 522 -8.07 25.79 6.18
N ALA A 523 -8.49 24.77 6.94
CA ALA A 523 -9.78 24.70 7.61
C ALA A 523 -9.60 24.17 9.04
N ILE A 524 -10.69 24.13 9.84
CA ILE A 524 -10.67 23.69 11.23
C ILE A 524 -11.80 22.72 11.51
N GLY A 525 -11.53 21.72 12.37
CA GLY A 525 -12.53 20.81 12.91
C GLY A 525 -13.12 19.88 11.85
N LEU A 526 -12.29 19.09 11.16
CA LEU A 526 -12.74 18.13 10.14
C LEU A 526 -13.87 17.24 10.71
N ARG A 527 -15.10 17.49 10.25
CA ARG A 527 -16.31 16.79 10.69
C ARG A 527 -16.43 16.71 12.22
N GLY A 528 -16.08 17.78 12.94
CA GLY A 528 -15.98 17.78 14.41
C GLY A 528 -17.26 17.35 15.12
N ALA A 529 -18.44 17.79 14.64
CA ALA A 529 -19.72 17.40 15.22
C ALA A 529 -20.00 15.89 15.08
N GLN A 530 -19.56 15.26 13.99
CA GLN A 530 -19.73 13.85 13.72
C GLN A 530 -18.68 12.97 14.41
N CYS A 531 -17.41 13.43 14.45
CA CYS A 531 -16.29 12.63 14.93
C CYS A 531 -16.03 12.76 16.44
N THR A 532 -16.48 13.82 17.11
CA THR A 532 -16.36 13.95 18.58
C THR A 532 -17.09 12.82 19.32
N PRO A 533 -18.38 12.51 19.02
CA PRO A 533 -19.05 11.37 19.65
C PRO A 533 -18.35 10.03 19.43
N TYR A 534 -17.78 9.82 18.23
CA TYR A 534 -16.99 8.62 17.93
C TYR A 534 -15.76 8.51 18.86
N ARG A 535 -14.97 9.57 18.99
CA ARG A 535 -13.77 9.60 19.83
C ARG A 535 -14.11 9.40 21.30
N GLU A 536 -15.19 10.01 21.79
CA GLU A 536 -15.68 9.85 23.16
C GLU A 536 -16.10 8.39 23.41
N MET A 537 -16.85 7.78 22.48
CA MET A 537 -17.23 6.37 22.53
C MET A 537 -16.00 5.46 22.60
N MET A 538 -15.02 5.68 21.73
CA MET A 538 -13.78 4.89 21.74
C MET A 538 -13.02 5.05 23.06
N THR A 539 -12.93 6.28 23.58
CA THR A 539 -12.31 6.56 24.87
C THR A 539 -12.99 5.82 26.02
N GLU A 540 -14.33 5.75 26.01
CA GLU A 540 -15.10 5.05 27.05
C GLU A 540 -14.96 3.53 26.94
N ARG A 541 -15.01 2.97 25.72
CA ARG A 541 -14.78 1.53 25.48
C ARG A 541 -13.42 1.07 26.01
N LEU A 542 -12.37 1.86 25.80
CA LEU A 542 -11.02 1.53 26.26
C LEU A 542 -10.85 1.62 27.79
N LYS A 543 -11.71 2.34 28.51
CA LYS A 543 -11.74 2.31 29.99
C LYS A 543 -12.39 1.02 30.53
N GLN A 544 -13.34 0.45 29.80
CA GLN A 544 -14.08 -0.77 30.22
C GLN A 544 -13.27 -2.05 29.99
N THR A 545 -12.23 -2.01 29.16
CA THR A 545 -11.33 -3.14 28.88
C THR A 545 -10.14 -3.22 29.85
N LYS A 546 -9.92 -2.20 30.68
CA LYS A 546 -8.94 -2.16 31.76
C LYS A 546 -9.53 -2.65 33.07
#